data_456da8b6e9ae5cce75d053ad4cc0da86
#
_entry.id   456da8b6e9ae5cce75d053ad4cc0da86
#
_cell.length_a   1.000
_cell.length_b   1.000
_cell.length_c   1.000
_cell.angle_alpha   90.00
_cell.angle_beta   90.00
_cell.angle_gamma   90.00
#
_symmetry.space_group_name_H-M   'P 1'
#
loop_
_entity.id
_entity.type
_entity.pdbx_description
1 polymer ?
#
loop_
_entity_poly.entity_id
_entity_poly.type
_entity_poly.pdbx_seq_one_letter_code
_entity_poly.pdbx_strand_id
1 'polypeptide(L)'
;MNIVSVSWGDHISFGEGDGKLDTPEKLRRRLAVWRDELGAGAVHWRMLRSRIPGTYSAAPGYRHPSETAARGQGWDDFEIVPAMAREASLSPWLYVTVWDEGWPLAPEQVRRVSYHNEMHGQHVAWQSDLTRDHPQWLTVDGAGRERQLGVVSLAYPEARHAFVQRWMGLIEPTEFDGLFVCLRSQSRPADTADQFGFNEPARRDFLDRYGIDVTREAFVIDAWRDLLGSYLTALIGELRVALERAGKRLAIGGARGDVVGPPLGNATLPWRDWVRLNLVDRLVINQNSSQCPSMWHQLWPMHRGTGYVQNYLDGTGLPSLAEHVSETYRPVIADSRVKLFVARQWCERSPEAEARLCATPGVAGLVFGSFRHDNPDAVRRNDWRAGRLPRDDQQRR
;
A
#
# COMPACT_ATOMS: atom_id res chain seq x y z
N MET A 1 -17.71 -2.65 -12.54
CA MET A 1 -17.41 -1.29 -12.01
C MET A 1 -15.93 -1.27 -11.67
N ASN A 2 -15.17 -0.32 -12.22
CA ASN A 2 -13.74 -0.21 -11.92
C ASN A 2 -13.46 0.84 -10.84
N ILE A 3 -12.23 0.89 -10.35
CA ILE A 3 -11.77 1.84 -9.35
C ILE A 3 -10.51 2.52 -9.88
N VAL A 4 -10.39 3.83 -9.67
CA VAL A 4 -9.15 4.55 -9.91
C VAL A 4 -8.48 4.84 -8.57
N SER A 5 -7.21 4.49 -8.45
CA SER A 5 -6.41 4.72 -7.25
C SER A 5 -5.40 5.84 -7.50
N VAL A 6 -5.58 6.93 -6.79
CA VAL A 6 -4.77 8.15 -6.89
C VAL A 6 -3.69 8.09 -5.82
N SER A 7 -2.43 8.12 -6.24
CA SER A 7 -1.27 8.13 -5.34
C SER A 7 -0.77 9.55 -5.07
N TRP A 8 0.18 9.70 -4.17
CA TRP A 8 0.81 11.00 -3.94
C TRP A 8 1.51 11.56 -5.18
N GLY A 9 2.10 10.68 -5.99
CA GLY A 9 2.75 11.10 -7.21
C GLY A 9 1.79 11.77 -8.20
N ASP A 10 0.54 11.32 -8.22
CA ASP A 10 -0.48 11.88 -9.09
C ASP A 10 -0.87 13.31 -8.71
N HIS A 11 -0.73 13.67 -7.42
CA HIS A 11 -1.00 15.02 -6.96
C HIS A 11 0.05 16.04 -7.40
N ILE A 12 1.33 15.64 -7.48
CA ILE A 12 2.44 16.60 -7.52
C ILE A 12 3.41 16.42 -8.68
N SER A 13 3.63 15.19 -9.12
CA SER A 13 4.78 14.90 -10.00
C SER A 13 4.41 14.17 -11.26
N PHE A 14 3.32 13.43 -11.25
CA PHE A 14 2.88 12.70 -12.42
C PHE A 14 1.96 13.56 -13.27
N GLY A 15 2.15 13.42 -14.54
CA GLY A 15 1.45 14.20 -15.52
C GLY A 15 2.14 15.54 -15.79
N GLU A 16 2.29 15.84 -17.04
CA GLU A 16 2.72 17.14 -17.55
C GLU A 16 1.46 17.96 -17.89
N GLY A 17 1.53 19.26 -17.70
CA GLY A 17 0.44 20.14 -18.04
C GLY A 17 -0.88 19.77 -17.31
N ASP A 18 -1.87 19.34 -18.07
CA ASP A 18 -3.20 19.01 -17.55
C ASP A 18 -3.30 17.67 -16.81
N GLY A 19 -2.25 16.86 -16.86
CA GLY A 19 -2.20 15.60 -16.12
C GLY A 19 -2.06 15.75 -14.60
N LYS A 20 -1.59 16.88 -14.11
CA LYS A 20 -1.48 17.17 -12.67
C LYS A 20 -2.87 17.43 -12.07
N LEU A 21 -3.06 16.92 -10.84
CA LEU A 21 -4.28 17.15 -10.07
C LEU A 21 -4.10 18.33 -9.09
N ASP A 22 -3.59 19.44 -9.59
CA ASP A 22 -3.19 20.60 -8.79
C ASP A 22 -4.29 21.68 -8.69
N THR A 23 -5.40 21.53 -9.42
CA THR A 23 -6.56 22.40 -9.29
C THR A 23 -7.88 21.61 -9.29
N PRO A 24 -8.96 22.15 -8.67
CA PRO A 24 -10.28 21.53 -8.69
C PRO A 24 -10.82 21.31 -10.11
N GLU A 25 -10.53 22.21 -11.05
CA GLU A 25 -11.00 22.11 -12.43
C GLU A 25 -10.32 20.94 -13.15
N LYS A 26 -9.03 20.73 -12.94
CA LYS A 26 -8.29 19.58 -13.47
C LYS A 26 -8.81 18.29 -12.87
N LEU A 27 -9.05 18.27 -11.56
CA LEU A 27 -9.67 17.11 -10.89
C LEU A 27 -11.06 16.81 -11.48
N ARG A 28 -11.91 17.81 -11.65
CA ARG A 28 -13.26 17.61 -12.22
C ARG A 28 -13.20 16.97 -13.60
N ARG A 29 -12.34 17.50 -14.48
CA ARG A 29 -12.15 16.91 -15.82
C ARG A 29 -11.66 15.48 -15.74
N ARG A 30 -10.74 15.20 -14.84
CA ARG A 30 -10.14 13.89 -14.69
C ARG A 30 -11.11 12.84 -14.14
N LEU A 31 -11.95 13.21 -13.19
CA LEU A 31 -13.00 12.33 -12.66
C LEU A 31 -13.99 11.93 -13.76
N ALA A 32 -14.36 12.85 -14.65
CA ALA A 32 -15.20 12.54 -15.79
C ALA A 32 -14.53 11.55 -16.77
N VAL A 33 -13.26 11.77 -17.11
CA VAL A 33 -12.48 10.85 -17.94
C VAL A 33 -12.41 9.45 -17.33
N TRP A 34 -12.14 9.33 -16.04
CA TRP A 34 -12.09 8.02 -15.37
C TRP A 34 -13.43 7.30 -15.38
N ARG A 35 -14.52 8.02 -15.18
CA ARG A 35 -15.86 7.46 -15.29
C ARG A 35 -16.14 6.95 -16.72
N ASP A 36 -15.89 7.80 -17.72
CA ASP A 36 -16.33 7.56 -19.08
C ASP A 36 -15.42 6.57 -19.83
N GLU A 37 -14.10 6.67 -19.65
CA GLU A 37 -13.14 5.85 -20.37
C GLU A 37 -12.77 4.56 -19.64
N LEU A 38 -12.72 4.59 -18.29
CA LEU A 38 -12.37 3.42 -17.48
C LEU A 38 -13.58 2.68 -16.91
N GLY A 39 -14.78 3.21 -17.06
CA GLY A 39 -15.96 2.68 -16.38
C GLY A 39 -15.79 2.71 -14.86
N ALA A 40 -15.07 3.73 -14.35
CA ALA A 40 -14.86 3.87 -12.92
C ALA A 40 -16.18 4.17 -12.20
N GLY A 41 -16.39 3.53 -11.06
CA GLY A 41 -17.51 3.82 -10.16
C GLY A 41 -17.01 4.17 -8.74
N ALA A 42 -15.70 4.21 -8.54
CA ALA A 42 -15.09 4.68 -7.30
C ALA A 42 -13.69 5.26 -7.54
N VAL A 43 -13.27 6.12 -6.62
CA VAL A 43 -11.92 6.64 -6.54
C VAL A 43 -11.34 6.39 -5.15
N HIS A 44 -10.12 5.85 -5.09
CA HIS A 44 -9.29 5.79 -3.88
C HIS A 44 -8.36 6.99 -3.88
N TRP A 45 -8.59 7.92 -2.99
CA TRP A 45 -7.84 9.16 -2.92
C TRP A 45 -6.84 9.13 -1.78
N ARG A 46 -5.56 9.06 -2.11
CA ARG A 46 -4.51 9.07 -1.09
C ARG A 46 -4.32 10.48 -0.54
N MET A 47 -4.44 10.64 0.78
CA MET A 47 -4.21 11.90 1.46
C MET A 47 -2.83 12.46 1.18
N LEU A 48 -2.73 13.77 1.11
CA LEU A 48 -1.44 14.46 1.01
C LEU A 48 -0.64 14.33 2.31
N ARG A 49 0.68 14.34 2.21
CA ARG A 49 1.56 14.25 3.39
C ARG A 49 1.33 15.36 4.41
N SER A 50 0.88 16.53 3.98
CA SER A 50 0.51 17.62 4.88
C SER A 50 -0.58 17.26 5.89
N ARG A 51 -1.36 16.22 5.60
CA ARG A 51 -2.38 15.69 6.51
C ARG A 51 -1.87 14.58 7.42
N ILE A 52 -0.66 14.07 7.17
CA ILE A 52 -0.04 13.06 8.02
C ILE A 52 0.80 13.79 9.08
N PRO A 53 0.47 13.67 10.38
CA PRO A 53 1.31 14.24 11.42
C PRO A 53 2.74 13.70 11.36
N GLY A 54 3.72 14.58 11.31
CA GLY A 54 5.10 14.14 11.24
C GLY A 54 6.08 15.27 10.92
N THR A 55 7.35 14.91 10.96
CA THR A 55 8.45 15.81 10.69
C THR A 55 9.33 15.26 9.58
N TYR A 56 10.00 16.14 8.85
CA TYR A 56 11.03 15.76 7.89
C TYR A 56 12.40 15.85 8.59
N SER A 57 13.02 14.70 8.80
CA SER A 57 14.39 14.61 9.33
C SER A 57 15.41 14.65 8.20
N ALA A 58 15.28 15.61 7.33
CA ALA A 58 16.12 15.71 6.16
C ALA A 58 17.44 16.41 6.47
N ALA A 59 18.40 16.22 5.56
CA ALA A 59 19.55 17.12 5.48
C ALA A 59 19.06 18.58 5.41
N PRO A 60 19.81 19.54 5.96
CA PRO A 60 19.45 20.95 5.91
C PRO A 60 19.07 21.39 4.50
N GLY A 61 17.94 22.08 4.37
CA GLY A 61 17.43 22.57 3.09
C GLY A 61 16.59 21.59 2.27
N TYR A 62 16.49 20.33 2.69
CA TYR A 62 15.61 19.37 2.00
C TYR A 62 14.14 19.63 2.37
N ARG A 63 13.29 19.74 1.37
CA ARG A 63 11.84 19.80 1.55
C ARG A 63 11.19 18.71 0.73
N HIS A 64 10.21 18.05 1.33
CA HIS A 64 9.45 17.03 0.61
C HIS A 64 8.56 17.70 -0.45
N PRO A 65 8.62 17.29 -1.73
CA PRO A 65 7.83 17.92 -2.79
C PRO A 65 6.33 17.91 -2.54
N SER A 66 5.77 16.87 -1.90
CA SER A 66 4.34 16.85 -1.57
C SER A 66 3.96 17.89 -0.51
N GLU A 67 4.85 18.24 0.42
CA GLU A 67 4.62 19.34 1.36
C GLU A 67 4.53 20.67 0.62
N THR A 68 5.45 20.91 -0.29
CA THR A 68 5.45 22.12 -1.11
C THR A 68 4.21 22.20 -1.99
N ALA A 69 3.83 21.10 -2.64
CA ALA A 69 2.64 21.04 -3.47
C ALA A 69 1.36 21.26 -2.65
N ALA A 70 1.25 20.64 -1.49
CA ALA A 70 0.09 20.81 -0.61
C ALA A 70 -0.06 22.24 -0.10
N ARG A 71 1.04 22.91 0.25
CA ARG A 71 1.02 24.32 0.68
C ARG A 71 0.64 25.27 -0.45
N GLY A 72 1.03 24.95 -1.69
CA GLY A 72 0.74 25.74 -2.87
C GLY A 72 -0.62 25.43 -3.52
N GLN A 73 -1.31 24.40 -3.08
CA GLN A 73 -2.52 23.91 -3.73
C GLN A 73 -3.70 24.90 -3.62
N GLY A 74 -3.81 25.61 -2.50
CA GLY A 74 -4.85 26.62 -2.28
C GLY A 74 -6.26 26.07 -2.08
N TRP A 75 -6.43 24.74 -1.98
CA TRP A 75 -7.70 24.04 -1.74
C TRP A 75 -7.48 22.80 -0.90
N ASP A 76 -8.54 22.38 -0.17
CA ASP A 76 -8.52 21.20 0.70
C ASP A 76 -9.09 19.99 -0.04
N ASP A 77 -8.26 18.99 -0.28
CA ASP A 77 -8.65 17.76 -0.97
C ASP A 77 -9.67 16.92 -0.17
N PHE A 78 -9.66 16.99 1.16
CA PHE A 78 -10.63 16.29 2.02
C PHE A 78 -12.04 16.87 1.94
N GLU A 79 -12.14 18.17 1.66
CA GLU A 79 -13.44 18.83 1.48
C GLU A 79 -13.93 18.69 0.04
N ILE A 80 -13.04 18.90 -0.92
CA ILE A 80 -13.42 19.04 -2.34
C ILE A 80 -13.58 17.69 -3.04
N VAL A 81 -12.68 16.73 -2.81
CA VAL A 81 -12.67 15.46 -3.54
C VAL A 81 -13.95 14.64 -3.35
N PRO A 82 -14.50 14.48 -2.13
CA PRO A 82 -15.73 13.70 -1.97
C PRO A 82 -16.92 14.29 -2.74
N ALA A 83 -17.12 15.59 -2.68
CA ALA A 83 -18.19 16.27 -3.38
C ALA A 83 -18.04 16.12 -4.90
N MET A 84 -16.87 16.43 -5.44
CA MET A 84 -16.59 16.33 -6.87
C MET A 84 -16.69 14.89 -7.40
N ALA A 85 -16.24 13.90 -6.63
CA ALA A 85 -16.38 12.50 -7.00
C ALA A 85 -17.86 12.11 -7.12
N ARG A 86 -18.70 12.53 -6.17
CA ARG A 86 -20.15 12.28 -6.24
C ARG A 86 -20.81 12.99 -7.41
N GLU A 87 -20.45 14.24 -7.70
CA GLU A 87 -20.91 14.96 -8.90
C GLU A 87 -20.58 14.18 -10.17
N ALA A 88 -19.43 13.52 -10.20
CA ALA A 88 -19.02 12.64 -11.28
C ALA A 88 -19.61 11.21 -11.18
N SER A 89 -20.50 10.93 -10.26
CA SER A 89 -21.09 9.60 -9.99
C SER A 89 -20.06 8.55 -9.55
N LEU A 90 -19.00 8.97 -8.87
CA LEU A 90 -17.98 8.10 -8.29
C LEU A 90 -18.08 8.06 -6.77
N SER A 91 -17.95 6.87 -6.19
CA SER A 91 -17.85 6.68 -4.74
C SER A 91 -16.45 7.07 -4.25
N PRO A 92 -16.30 8.09 -3.40
CA PRO A 92 -15.00 8.52 -2.88
C PRO A 92 -14.56 7.66 -1.69
N TRP A 93 -13.31 7.20 -1.69
CA TRP A 93 -12.70 6.43 -0.62
C TRP A 93 -11.38 7.07 -0.21
N LEU A 94 -11.19 7.25 1.09
CA LEU A 94 -9.91 7.73 1.59
C LEU A 94 -8.88 6.60 1.54
N TYR A 95 -7.71 6.85 0.96
CA TYR A 95 -6.64 5.88 0.82
C TYR A 95 -5.54 6.15 1.84
N VAL A 96 -5.28 5.18 2.71
CA VAL A 96 -4.21 5.18 3.72
C VAL A 96 -3.32 3.94 3.58
N THR A 97 -2.18 3.95 4.24
CA THR A 97 -1.25 2.80 4.29
C THR A 97 -0.92 2.46 5.74
N VAL A 98 -0.71 1.18 6.02
CA VAL A 98 -0.38 0.70 7.38
C VAL A 98 1.10 0.95 7.71
N TRP A 99 2.02 0.61 6.80
CA TRP A 99 3.45 0.57 7.07
C TRP A 99 4.23 1.61 6.24
N ASP A 100 3.77 2.83 6.26
CA ASP A 100 4.43 3.93 5.55
C ASP A 100 4.59 5.13 6.48
N GLU A 101 5.30 4.89 7.59
CA GLU A 101 5.53 5.88 8.65
C GLU A 101 6.86 6.65 8.46
N GLY A 102 7.44 6.49 7.30
CA GLY A 102 8.61 7.24 6.87
C GLY A 102 9.95 6.56 7.12
N TRP A 103 10.99 7.11 6.52
CA TRP A 103 12.35 6.64 6.64
C TRP A 103 13.29 7.84 6.86
N PRO A 104 13.46 8.27 8.12
CA PRO A 104 14.07 9.58 8.43
C PRO A 104 15.55 9.70 8.06
N LEU A 105 16.28 8.59 8.04
CA LEU A 105 17.72 8.56 7.84
C LEU A 105 18.11 7.70 6.64
N ALA A 106 17.50 7.96 5.49
CA ALA A 106 17.83 7.21 4.27
C ALA A 106 19.32 7.33 3.93
N PRO A 107 20.02 6.22 3.72
CA PRO A 107 21.39 6.22 3.20
C PRO A 107 21.48 6.97 1.87
N GLU A 108 22.62 7.62 1.61
CA GLU A 108 22.79 8.42 0.40
C GLU A 108 22.60 7.61 -0.89
N GLN A 109 23.09 6.38 -0.91
CA GLN A 109 22.88 5.47 -2.03
C GLN A 109 21.41 5.20 -2.30
N VAL A 110 20.58 5.08 -1.25
CA VAL A 110 19.15 4.86 -1.38
C VAL A 110 18.46 6.12 -1.91
N ARG A 111 18.90 7.30 -1.49
CA ARG A 111 18.40 8.56 -2.02
C ARG A 111 18.66 8.69 -3.52
N ARG A 112 19.84 8.28 -3.98
CA ARG A 112 20.24 8.34 -5.39
C ARG A 112 19.42 7.44 -6.28
N VAL A 113 19.09 6.23 -5.80
CA VAL A 113 18.37 5.22 -6.59
C VAL A 113 16.87 5.21 -6.30
N SER A 114 16.44 5.88 -5.25
CA SER A 114 15.03 5.93 -4.90
C SER A 114 14.26 6.83 -5.87
N TYR A 115 13.52 6.20 -6.73
CA TYR A 115 12.56 6.87 -7.59
C TYR A 115 11.65 7.84 -6.82
N HIS A 116 11.14 7.41 -5.67
CA HIS A 116 10.26 8.24 -4.88
C HIS A 116 10.97 9.47 -4.33
N ASN A 117 12.24 9.36 -4.00
CA ASN A 117 13.02 10.47 -3.54
C ASN A 117 13.36 11.44 -4.68
N GLU A 118 13.75 10.92 -5.82
CA GLU A 118 14.11 11.73 -6.98
C GLU A 118 12.91 12.42 -7.65
N MET A 119 11.82 11.67 -7.80
CA MET A 119 10.64 12.12 -8.57
C MET A 119 9.58 12.75 -7.72
N HIS A 120 9.36 12.25 -6.53
CA HIS A 120 8.25 12.63 -5.67
C HIS A 120 8.72 13.10 -4.30
N GLY A 121 10.00 12.94 -3.98
CA GLY A 121 10.56 13.23 -2.68
C GLY A 121 9.79 12.56 -1.55
N GLN A 122 9.16 11.43 -1.84
CA GLN A 122 8.35 10.72 -0.86
C GLN A 122 9.23 10.01 0.15
N HIS A 123 8.83 10.03 1.36
CA HIS A 123 9.08 9.10 2.45
C HIS A 123 10.50 8.84 2.93
N VAL A 124 11.53 8.97 2.16
CA VAL A 124 12.89 8.65 2.64
C VAL A 124 13.55 9.73 3.50
N ALA A 125 12.87 10.82 3.77
CA ALA A 125 13.41 11.92 4.58
C ALA A 125 12.37 12.47 5.56
N TRP A 126 11.34 11.70 5.88
CA TRP A 126 10.32 12.07 6.85
C TRP A 126 10.13 10.97 7.88
N GLN A 127 9.53 11.29 8.98
CA GLN A 127 9.13 10.39 10.03
C GLN A 127 7.79 10.85 10.58
N SER A 128 6.85 9.93 10.75
CA SER A 128 5.60 10.25 11.40
C SER A 128 5.79 10.52 12.90
N ASP A 129 4.89 11.30 13.47
CA ASP A 129 4.85 11.52 14.91
C ASP A 129 4.71 10.21 15.67
N LEU A 130 3.92 9.27 15.12
CA LEU A 130 3.71 7.95 15.71
C LEU A 130 5.03 7.20 15.97
N THR A 131 5.92 7.17 14.98
CA THR A 131 7.19 6.46 15.11
C THR A 131 8.28 7.27 15.79
N ARG A 132 8.18 8.61 15.75
CA ARG A 132 9.08 9.49 16.49
C ARG A 132 8.84 9.42 17.99
N ASP A 133 7.57 9.49 18.38
CA ASP A 133 7.18 9.55 19.79
C ASP A 133 7.14 8.16 20.45
N HIS A 134 6.99 7.12 19.60
CA HIS A 134 6.94 5.71 20.02
C HIS A 134 7.93 4.83 19.26
N PRO A 135 9.26 5.10 19.34
CA PRO A 135 10.27 4.31 18.61
C PRO A 135 10.31 2.84 19.03
N GLN A 136 9.80 2.50 20.23
CA GLN A 136 9.66 1.13 20.71
C GLN A 136 8.65 0.30 19.91
N TRP A 137 7.72 0.92 19.22
CA TRP A 137 6.73 0.23 18.37
C TRP A 137 7.28 -0.17 17.00
N LEU A 138 8.44 0.36 16.59
CA LEU A 138 9.07 -0.09 15.35
C LEU A 138 9.40 -1.59 15.43
N THR A 139 9.20 -2.30 14.32
CA THR A 139 9.56 -3.72 14.25
C THR A 139 11.06 -3.93 14.50
N VAL A 140 11.39 -5.01 15.18
CA VAL A 140 12.75 -5.33 15.66
C VAL A 140 13.19 -6.64 15.05
N ASP A 141 14.48 -6.75 14.74
CA ASP A 141 15.12 -7.99 14.28
C ASP A 141 15.20 -9.05 15.39
N GLY A 142 15.45 -10.31 15.00
CA GLY A 142 15.54 -11.43 15.96
C GLY A 142 16.63 -11.28 17.03
N ALA A 143 17.65 -10.48 16.77
CA ALA A 143 18.73 -10.20 17.71
C ALA A 143 18.44 -8.98 18.62
N GLY A 144 17.35 -8.26 18.39
CA GLY A 144 16.97 -7.06 19.15
C GLY A 144 17.87 -5.84 18.89
N ARG A 145 18.66 -5.85 17.83
CA ARG A 145 19.68 -4.82 17.53
C ARG A 145 19.23 -3.79 16.52
N GLU A 146 18.43 -4.20 15.56
CA GLU A 146 17.98 -3.34 14.47
C GLU A 146 16.49 -3.08 14.54
N ARG A 147 16.11 -1.86 14.17
CA ARG A 147 14.71 -1.46 14.00
C ARG A 147 14.43 -1.16 12.54
N GLN A 148 13.31 -1.67 12.05
CA GLN A 148 12.86 -1.37 10.70
C GLN A 148 12.14 -0.01 10.70
N LEU A 149 12.81 1.01 10.21
CA LEU A 149 12.28 2.38 10.19
C LEU A 149 11.01 2.46 9.32
N GLY A 150 10.00 3.13 9.86
CA GLY A 150 8.72 3.33 9.19
C GLY A 150 7.75 2.15 9.26
N VAL A 151 8.10 1.08 9.93
CA VAL A 151 7.27 -0.11 10.08
C VAL A 151 6.91 -0.35 11.54
N VAL A 152 5.65 -0.14 11.89
CA VAL A 152 5.13 -0.32 13.23
C VAL A 152 4.69 -1.76 13.45
N SER A 153 5.09 -2.35 14.56
CA SER A 153 4.64 -3.68 14.99
C SER A 153 3.21 -3.62 15.50
N LEU A 154 2.34 -4.34 14.84
CA LEU A 154 0.93 -4.45 15.22
C LEU A 154 0.71 -5.39 16.42
N ALA A 155 1.75 -6.01 16.96
CA ALA A 155 1.69 -6.76 18.20
C ALA A 155 1.38 -5.88 19.43
N TYR A 156 1.67 -4.58 19.35
CA TYR A 156 1.29 -3.62 20.38
C TYR A 156 -0.16 -3.18 20.21
N PRO A 157 -1.07 -3.49 21.18
CA PRO A 157 -2.45 -3.00 21.11
C PRO A 157 -2.56 -1.49 21.03
N GLU A 158 -1.67 -0.78 21.75
CA GLU A 158 -1.61 0.68 21.76
C GLU A 158 -1.27 1.26 20.38
N ALA A 159 -0.40 0.59 19.64
CA ALA A 159 -0.06 0.99 18.28
C ALA A 159 -1.24 0.80 17.32
N ARG A 160 -1.97 -0.32 17.43
CA ARG A 160 -3.19 -0.53 16.65
C ARG A 160 -4.24 0.52 16.97
N HIS A 161 -4.46 0.79 18.26
CA HIS A 161 -5.38 1.83 18.72
C HIS A 161 -5.01 3.21 18.13
N ALA A 162 -3.73 3.57 18.15
CA ALA A 162 -3.24 4.82 17.59
C ALA A 162 -3.49 4.93 16.08
N PHE A 163 -3.33 3.85 15.30
CA PHE A 163 -3.72 3.82 13.90
C PHE A 163 -5.23 4.03 13.71
N VAL A 164 -6.06 3.31 14.47
CA VAL A 164 -7.52 3.45 14.40
C VAL A 164 -7.93 4.88 14.70
N GLN A 165 -7.43 5.47 15.78
CA GLN A 165 -7.73 6.86 16.16
C GLN A 165 -7.30 7.85 15.08
N ARG A 166 -6.09 7.70 14.53
CA ARG A 166 -5.59 8.57 13.45
C ARG A 166 -6.49 8.51 12.21
N TRP A 167 -6.82 7.31 11.75
CA TRP A 167 -7.60 7.15 10.54
C TRP A 167 -9.07 7.55 10.73
N MET A 168 -9.65 7.28 11.90
CA MET A 168 -10.98 7.76 12.24
C MET A 168 -11.02 9.28 12.31
N GLY A 169 -10.02 9.93 12.94
CA GLY A 169 -9.90 11.38 12.96
C GLY A 169 -9.79 12.03 11.58
N LEU A 170 -9.28 11.29 10.59
CA LEU A 170 -9.23 11.75 9.20
C LEU A 170 -10.54 11.53 8.45
N ILE A 171 -11.20 10.38 8.61
CA ILE A 171 -12.32 10.00 7.75
C ILE A 171 -13.69 10.43 8.33
N GLU A 172 -13.87 10.39 9.64
CA GLU A 172 -15.14 10.65 10.29
C GLU A 172 -15.70 12.07 9.99
N PRO A 173 -14.85 13.14 10.02
CA PRO A 173 -15.33 14.48 9.70
C PRO A 173 -15.52 14.75 8.21
N THR A 174 -15.33 13.75 7.35
CA THR A 174 -15.35 13.93 5.89
C THR A 174 -16.48 13.16 5.23
N GLU A 175 -16.77 13.55 3.99
CA GLU A 175 -17.78 12.93 3.16
C GLU A 175 -17.28 11.71 2.35
N PHE A 176 -16.10 11.13 2.67
CA PHE A 176 -15.67 9.86 2.08
C PHE A 176 -16.61 8.73 2.49
N ASP A 177 -16.92 7.82 1.56
CA ASP A 177 -17.82 6.69 1.77
C ASP A 177 -17.18 5.55 2.57
N GLY A 178 -15.85 5.49 2.56
CA GLY A 178 -15.10 4.43 3.22
C GLY A 178 -13.60 4.67 3.21
N LEU A 179 -12.91 3.78 3.88
CA LEU A 179 -11.45 3.75 3.99
C LEU A 179 -10.88 2.62 3.14
N PHE A 180 -9.92 2.92 2.29
CA PHE A 180 -9.08 1.94 1.61
C PHE A 180 -7.72 1.89 2.28
N VAL A 181 -7.41 0.77 2.91
CA VAL A 181 -6.15 0.52 3.60
C VAL A 181 -5.25 -0.33 2.71
N CYS A 182 -4.15 0.24 2.27
CA CYS A 182 -3.16 -0.44 1.46
C CYS A 182 -2.07 -1.04 2.34
N LEU A 183 -1.79 -2.32 2.14
CA LEU A 183 -0.73 -3.04 2.86
C LEU A 183 0.66 -2.85 2.22
N ARG A 184 0.75 -2.12 1.12
CA ARG A 184 2.03 -1.81 0.48
C ARG A 184 2.78 -0.77 1.29
N SER A 185 4.05 -1.06 1.56
CA SER A 185 4.95 -0.14 2.25
C SER A 185 5.88 0.59 1.29
N GLN A 186 6.31 1.77 1.71
CA GLN A 186 7.39 2.55 1.12
C GLN A 186 8.46 2.89 2.17
N SER A 187 8.40 2.22 3.30
CA SER A 187 9.38 2.34 4.38
C SER A 187 10.66 1.55 4.08
N ARG A 188 11.61 1.54 5.00
CA ARG A 188 12.84 0.76 4.86
C ARG A 188 12.50 -0.72 4.62
N PRO A 189 12.99 -1.33 3.54
CA PRO A 189 12.81 -2.76 3.33
C PRO A 189 13.61 -3.59 4.33
N ALA A 190 13.21 -4.83 4.54
CA ALA A 190 14.02 -5.82 5.21
C ALA A 190 15.11 -6.36 4.27
N ASP A 191 16.25 -6.78 4.81
CA ASP A 191 17.31 -7.42 4.04
C ASP A 191 16.97 -8.89 3.73
N THR A 192 16.24 -9.52 4.63
CA THR A 192 15.71 -10.88 4.47
C THR A 192 14.23 -10.94 4.84
N ALA A 193 13.52 -11.97 4.35
CA ALA A 193 12.07 -12.06 4.42
C ALA A 193 11.48 -12.07 5.85
N ASP A 194 12.14 -12.73 6.77
CA ASP A 194 11.66 -12.93 8.14
C ASP A 194 12.59 -12.25 9.16
N GLN A 195 13.25 -11.16 8.74
CA GLN A 195 14.23 -10.45 9.56
C GLN A 195 13.61 -9.75 10.76
N PHE A 196 12.44 -9.13 10.59
CA PHE A 196 11.79 -8.27 11.58
C PHE A 196 10.47 -8.86 12.08
N GLY A 197 9.99 -8.30 13.19
CA GLY A 197 8.75 -8.70 13.84
C GLY A 197 8.94 -9.21 15.27
N PHE A 198 10.19 -9.32 15.73
CA PHE A 198 10.55 -9.93 17.03
C PHE A 198 10.39 -8.96 18.21
N ASN A 199 9.39 -8.11 18.19
CA ASN A 199 9.04 -7.24 19.29
C ASN A 199 8.61 -8.06 20.52
N GLU A 200 8.83 -7.51 21.71
CA GLU A 200 8.55 -8.19 22.98
C GLU A 200 7.13 -8.78 23.05
N PRO A 201 6.04 -8.06 22.71
CA PRO A 201 4.71 -8.65 22.76
C PRO A 201 4.56 -9.88 21.86
N ALA A 202 5.09 -9.84 20.63
CA ALA A 202 5.01 -10.97 19.71
C ALA A 202 5.79 -12.20 20.24
N ARG A 203 6.98 -11.98 20.81
CA ARG A 203 7.76 -13.05 21.41
C ARG A 203 7.06 -13.68 22.61
N ARG A 204 6.45 -12.85 23.46
CA ARG A 204 5.69 -13.31 24.61
C ARG A 204 4.46 -14.11 24.18
N ASP A 205 3.68 -13.61 23.23
CA ASP A 205 2.52 -14.31 22.72
C ASP A 205 2.88 -15.67 22.08
N PHE A 206 4.04 -15.75 21.42
CA PHE A 206 4.54 -17.01 20.87
C PHE A 206 4.97 -17.99 21.97
N LEU A 207 5.70 -17.49 22.98
CA LEU A 207 6.08 -18.28 24.15
C LEU A 207 4.84 -18.81 24.88
N ASP A 208 3.85 -17.95 25.11
CA ASP A 208 2.60 -18.33 25.80
C ASP A 208 1.80 -19.38 25.01
N ARG A 209 1.81 -19.32 23.68
CA ARG A 209 1.07 -20.27 22.83
C ARG A 209 1.77 -21.60 22.63
N TYR A 210 3.08 -21.58 22.48
CA TYR A 210 3.85 -22.74 22.02
C TYR A 210 4.91 -23.21 23.01
N GLY A 211 5.16 -22.47 24.08
CA GLY A 211 6.19 -22.79 25.08
C GLY A 211 7.62 -22.61 24.58
N ILE A 212 7.83 -21.86 23.48
CA ILE A 212 9.12 -21.74 22.79
C ILE A 212 9.58 -20.28 22.80
N ASP A 213 10.82 -20.03 23.26
CA ASP A 213 11.47 -18.74 23.13
C ASP A 213 12.13 -18.64 21.75
N VAL A 214 11.50 -17.90 20.82
CA VAL A 214 11.96 -17.74 19.42
C VAL A 214 13.33 -17.10 19.28
N THR A 215 13.88 -16.52 20.36
CA THR A 215 15.22 -15.91 20.35
C THR A 215 16.32 -16.90 20.79
N ARG A 216 15.94 -18.05 21.31
CA ARG A 216 16.86 -19.04 21.89
C ARG A 216 16.69 -20.45 21.35
N GLU A 217 15.52 -20.74 20.84
CA GLU A 217 15.13 -22.10 20.47
C GLU A 217 14.69 -22.16 19.01
N ALA A 218 14.85 -23.31 18.39
CA ALA A 218 14.31 -23.55 17.06
C ALA A 218 12.78 -23.61 17.12
N PHE A 219 12.12 -22.98 16.16
CA PHE A 219 10.68 -22.90 16.09
C PHE A 219 10.14 -23.13 14.68
N VAL A 220 8.85 -23.43 14.59
CA VAL A 220 8.15 -23.56 13.30
C VAL A 220 7.88 -22.17 12.74
N ILE A 221 8.58 -21.83 11.67
CA ILE A 221 8.52 -20.49 11.08
C ILE A 221 7.12 -20.11 10.61
N ASP A 222 6.32 -21.05 10.11
CA ASP A 222 4.96 -20.75 9.65
C ASP A 222 4.04 -20.38 10.81
N ALA A 223 4.22 -20.98 11.99
CA ALA A 223 3.48 -20.57 13.19
C ALA A 223 3.82 -19.13 13.61
N TRP A 224 5.08 -18.71 13.41
CA TRP A 224 5.50 -17.33 13.64
C TRP A 224 4.87 -16.36 12.64
N ARG A 225 4.88 -16.72 11.37
CA ARG A 225 4.25 -15.95 10.28
C ARG A 225 2.75 -15.78 10.49
N ASP A 226 2.08 -16.85 10.97
CA ASP A 226 0.66 -16.84 11.31
C ASP A 226 0.37 -15.90 12.49
N LEU A 227 1.22 -15.94 13.50
CA LEU A 227 1.10 -15.02 14.63
C LEU A 227 1.20 -13.58 14.18
N LEU A 228 2.20 -13.23 13.36
CA LEU A 228 2.35 -11.87 12.82
C LEU A 228 1.14 -11.45 11.99
N GLY A 229 0.61 -12.35 11.16
CA GLY A 229 -0.62 -12.11 10.39
C GLY A 229 -1.86 -11.89 11.25
N SER A 230 -1.92 -12.54 12.43
CA SER A 230 -3.04 -12.39 13.35
C SER A 230 -3.18 -10.98 13.93
N TYR A 231 -2.08 -10.27 14.13
CA TYR A 231 -2.11 -8.87 14.58
C TYR A 231 -2.66 -7.92 13.52
N LEU A 232 -2.41 -8.21 12.25
CA LEU A 232 -3.03 -7.46 11.16
C LEU A 232 -4.56 -7.69 11.16
N THR A 233 -5.00 -8.91 11.38
CA THR A 233 -6.44 -9.22 11.54
C THR A 233 -7.05 -8.49 12.72
N ALA A 234 -6.34 -8.39 13.84
CA ALA A 234 -6.79 -7.62 15.01
C ALA A 234 -6.99 -6.13 14.66
N LEU A 235 -6.01 -5.50 13.99
CA LEU A 235 -6.15 -4.12 13.52
C LEU A 235 -7.36 -3.94 12.62
N ILE A 236 -7.56 -4.85 11.65
CA ILE A 236 -8.69 -4.78 10.71
C ILE A 236 -10.02 -4.94 11.45
N GLY A 237 -10.09 -5.82 12.45
CA GLY A 237 -11.28 -5.98 13.29
C GLY A 237 -11.60 -4.73 14.11
N GLU A 238 -10.60 -4.15 14.77
CA GLU A 238 -10.74 -2.91 15.54
C GLU A 238 -11.20 -1.75 14.63
N LEU A 239 -10.60 -1.63 13.45
CA LEU A 239 -10.95 -0.62 12.47
C LEU A 239 -12.36 -0.82 11.90
N ARG A 240 -12.75 -2.09 11.62
CA ARG A 240 -14.10 -2.42 11.16
C ARG A 240 -15.17 -1.92 12.12
N VAL A 241 -14.99 -2.19 13.41
CA VAL A 241 -15.93 -1.74 14.46
C VAL A 241 -16.03 -0.22 14.51
N ALA A 242 -14.91 0.49 14.40
CA ALA A 242 -14.89 1.94 14.42
C ALA A 242 -15.59 2.54 13.18
N LEU A 243 -15.29 2.03 11.99
CA LEU A 243 -15.89 2.49 10.74
C LEU A 243 -17.41 2.19 10.67
N GLU A 244 -17.86 1.05 11.15
CA GLU A 244 -19.29 0.73 11.21
C GLU A 244 -20.07 1.73 12.07
N ARG A 245 -19.54 2.13 13.21
CA ARG A 245 -20.16 3.17 14.07
C ARG A 245 -20.27 4.51 13.37
N ALA A 246 -19.31 4.83 12.49
CA ALA A 246 -19.32 6.05 11.69
C ALA A 246 -20.10 5.91 10.36
N GLY A 247 -20.74 4.75 10.10
CA GLY A 247 -21.45 4.51 8.83
C GLY A 247 -20.53 4.42 7.61
N LYS A 248 -19.23 4.13 7.82
CA LYS A 248 -18.22 4.05 6.77
C LYS A 248 -17.89 2.59 6.42
N ARG A 249 -17.36 2.38 5.22
CA ARG A 249 -17.00 1.06 4.69
C ARG A 249 -15.50 0.84 4.73
N LEU A 250 -15.06 -0.43 4.69
CA LEU A 250 -13.65 -0.82 4.73
C LEU A 250 -13.26 -1.61 3.46
N ALA A 251 -12.19 -1.17 2.84
CA ALA A 251 -11.51 -1.89 1.77
C ALA A 251 -10.05 -2.14 2.15
N ILE A 252 -9.53 -3.33 1.85
CA ILE A 252 -8.13 -3.69 2.08
C ILE A 252 -7.49 -4.04 0.76
N GLY A 253 -6.28 -3.53 0.53
CA GLY A 253 -5.47 -3.84 -0.64
C GLY A 253 -4.15 -4.50 -0.25
N GLY A 254 -3.89 -5.69 -0.78
CA GLY A 254 -2.70 -6.47 -0.48
C GLY A 254 -2.06 -7.14 -1.69
N ALA A 255 -1.02 -7.90 -1.42
CA ALA A 255 -0.37 -8.73 -2.40
C ALA A 255 -1.33 -9.82 -2.93
N ARG A 256 -0.95 -10.44 -4.01
CA ARG A 256 -1.61 -11.63 -4.53
C ARG A 256 -1.10 -12.86 -3.74
N GLY A 257 -2.01 -13.69 -3.24
CA GLY A 257 -1.69 -14.89 -2.47
C GLY A 257 -1.84 -14.71 -0.97
N ASP A 258 -1.10 -15.49 -0.22
CA ASP A 258 -1.30 -15.71 1.21
C ASP A 258 -0.19 -15.08 2.10
N VAL A 259 0.62 -14.20 1.54
CA VAL A 259 1.67 -13.49 2.27
C VAL A 259 1.49 -11.99 2.18
N VAL A 260 1.86 -11.29 3.23
CA VAL A 260 1.81 -9.83 3.28
C VAL A 260 2.78 -9.21 2.28
N GLY A 261 3.97 -9.80 2.12
CA GLY A 261 5.05 -9.21 1.36
C GLY A 261 5.78 -8.12 2.16
N PRO A 262 6.68 -7.35 1.54
CA PRO A 262 7.28 -6.22 2.21
C PRO A 262 6.21 -5.25 2.74
N PRO A 263 6.32 -4.82 4.00
CA PRO A 263 7.48 -4.87 4.86
C PRO A 263 7.58 -6.11 5.76
N LEU A 264 6.53 -6.88 5.95
CA LEU A 264 6.50 -8.02 6.87
C LEU A 264 6.90 -9.35 6.23
N GLY A 265 7.39 -9.32 5.00
CA GLY A 265 7.92 -10.50 4.35
C GLY A 265 6.90 -11.62 4.18
N ASN A 266 7.23 -12.78 4.69
CA ASN A 266 6.38 -13.97 4.59
C ASN A 266 5.27 -14.05 5.66
N ALA A 267 5.06 -13.03 6.50
CA ALA A 267 3.93 -13.02 7.42
C ALA A 267 2.63 -13.38 6.67
N THR A 268 1.83 -14.24 7.27
CA THR A 268 0.59 -14.72 6.65
C THR A 268 -0.38 -13.57 6.41
N LEU A 269 -0.99 -13.55 5.23
CA LEU A 269 -2.08 -12.65 4.87
C LEU A 269 -3.42 -13.36 5.07
N PRO A 270 -4.11 -13.19 6.21
CA PRO A 270 -5.29 -13.99 6.55
C PRO A 270 -6.58 -13.47 5.89
N TRP A 271 -6.52 -13.17 4.60
CA TRP A 271 -7.63 -12.60 3.84
C TRP A 271 -8.89 -13.47 3.83
N ARG A 272 -8.74 -14.80 3.94
CA ARG A 272 -9.88 -15.72 4.00
C ARG A 272 -10.71 -15.50 5.25
N ASP A 273 -10.06 -15.25 6.38
CA ASP A 273 -10.75 -14.97 7.63
C ASP A 273 -11.43 -13.60 7.57
N TRP A 274 -10.82 -12.61 6.94
CA TRP A 274 -11.45 -11.30 6.75
C TRP A 274 -12.74 -11.39 5.92
N VAL A 275 -12.75 -12.26 4.92
CA VAL A 275 -13.95 -12.53 4.12
C VAL A 275 -15.00 -13.28 4.93
N ARG A 276 -14.63 -14.40 5.58
CA ARG A 276 -15.55 -15.24 6.37
C ARG A 276 -16.19 -14.51 7.54
N LEU A 277 -15.40 -13.67 8.21
CA LEU A 277 -15.84 -12.84 9.34
C LEU A 277 -16.49 -11.53 8.92
N ASN A 278 -16.59 -11.25 7.62
CA ASN A 278 -17.12 -10.00 7.05
C ASN A 278 -16.42 -8.75 7.59
N LEU A 279 -15.12 -8.82 7.82
CA LEU A 279 -14.34 -7.68 8.33
C LEU A 279 -14.13 -6.60 7.27
N VAL A 280 -14.27 -6.94 6.00
CA VAL A 280 -14.05 -6.00 4.88
C VAL A 280 -15.23 -6.00 3.91
N ASP A 281 -15.47 -4.88 3.25
CA ASP A 281 -16.47 -4.76 2.18
C ASP A 281 -15.87 -4.99 0.79
N ARG A 282 -14.56 -4.69 0.65
CA ARG A 282 -13.81 -4.87 -0.60
C ARG A 282 -12.43 -5.44 -0.29
N LEU A 283 -12.04 -6.42 -1.08
CA LEU A 283 -10.68 -6.94 -1.12
C LEU A 283 -10.05 -6.58 -2.47
N VAL A 284 -8.91 -5.89 -2.43
CA VAL A 284 -8.12 -5.56 -3.62
C VAL A 284 -6.86 -6.40 -3.60
N ILE A 285 -6.68 -7.25 -4.59
CA ILE A 285 -5.50 -8.11 -4.73
C ILE A 285 -4.55 -7.56 -5.79
N ASN A 286 -3.33 -8.09 -5.86
CA ASN A 286 -2.31 -7.73 -6.84
C ASN A 286 -1.81 -6.28 -6.72
N GLN A 287 -1.88 -5.70 -5.52
CA GLN A 287 -1.36 -4.35 -5.26
C GLN A 287 0.15 -4.23 -5.54
N ASN A 288 0.89 -5.32 -5.30
CA ASN A 288 2.29 -5.46 -5.64
C ASN A 288 2.44 -6.65 -6.57
N SER A 289 2.44 -6.42 -7.87
CA SER A 289 2.64 -7.50 -8.82
C SER A 289 4.11 -7.89 -8.89
N SER A 290 4.39 -9.17 -8.71
CA SER A 290 5.72 -9.74 -8.93
C SER A 290 6.09 -9.82 -10.41
N GLN A 291 5.14 -9.70 -11.31
CA GLN A 291 5.37 -9.73 -12.76
C GLN A 291 5.83 -8.38 -13.31
N CYS A 292 5.58 -7.32 -12.58
CA CYS A 292 6.14 -6.03 -12.92
C CYS A 292 7.56 -5.91 -12.38
N PRO A 293 8.51 -5.43 -13.18
CA PRO A 293 9.76 -4.93 -12.68
C PRO A 293 9.44 -3.78 -11.73
N SER A 294 9.12 -4.11 -10.49
CA SER A 294 8.82 -3.12 -9.50
C SER A 294 10.12 -2.47 -9.07
N MET A 295 10.01 -1.26 -8.61
CA MET A 295 11.11 -0.57 -7.98
C MET A 295 11.79 -1.42 -6.89
N TRP A 296 11.01 -2.23 -6.16
CA TRP A 296 11.53 -3.14 -5.16
C TRP A 296 12.48 -4.19 -5.72
N HIS A 297 12.15 -4.80 -6.84
CA HIS A 297 13.02 -5.78 -7.49
C HIS A 297 14.29 -5.15 -8.07
N GLN A 298 14.23 -3.89 -8.41
CA GLN A 298 15.32 -3.16 -9.05
C GLN A 298 16.23 -2.46 -8.04
N LEU A 299 15.63 -1.83 -7.04
CA LEU A 299 16.37 -1.15 -5.98
C LEU A 299 16.86 -2.08 -4.89
N TRP A 300 16.17 -3.20 -4.72
CA TRP A 300 16.44 -4.17 -3.68
C TRP A 300 16.55 -5.57 -4.28
N PRO A 301 17.57 -5.82 -5.13
CA PRO A 301 17.79 -7.14 -5.73
C PRO A 301 18.01 -8.23 -4.66
N MET A 302 18.40 -7.84 -3.45
CA MET A 302 18.53 -8.72 -2.31
C MET A 302 17.20 -9.40 -1.91
N HIS A 303 16.07 -8.85 -2.25
CA HIS A 303 14.79 -9.53 -2.01
C HIS A 303 14.58 -10.75 -2.89
N ARG A 304 15.31 -10.87 -3.99
CA ARG A 304 15.35 -12.09 -4.79
C ARG A 304 16.21 -13.13 -4.09
N GLY A 305 15.63 -14.31 -3.87
CA GLY A 305 16.35 -15.41 -3.24
C GLY A 305 16.64 -15.25 -1.75
N THR A 306 16.02 -14.28 -1.09
CA THR A 306 16.20 -14.03 0.35
C THR A 306 15.20 -14.76 1.24
N GLY A 307 14.53 -15.80 0.72
CA GLY A 307 13.55 -16.59 1.46
C GLY A 307 12.11 -16.07 1.40
N TYR A 308 11.84 -15.02 0.63
CA TYR A 308 10.46 -14.66 0.32
C TYR A 308 9.79 -15.76 -0.49
N VAL A 309 8.54 -16.04 -0.21
CA VAL A 309 7.80 -17.01 -1.01
C VAL A 309 7.69 -16.53 -2.45
N GLN A 310 7.94 -17.46 -3.35
CA GLN A 310 8.12 -17.17 -4.76
C GLN A 310 6.91 -16.51 -5.42
N ASN A 311 5.70 -16.84 -4.98
CA ASN A 311 4.47 -16.23 -5.48
C ASN A 311 4.40 -14.72 -5.28
N TYR A 312 5.22 -14.18 -4.40
CA TYR A 312 5.30 -12.74 -4.20
C TYR A 312 6.36 -12.09 -5.10
N LEU A 313 7.54 -12.69 -5.23
CA LEU A 313 8.70 -12.03 -5.84
C LEU A 313 8.89 -12.33 -7.32
N ASP A 314 8.76 -13.58 -7.71
CA ASP A 314 9.15 -14.00 -9.06
C ASP A 314 8.01 -14.03 -10.05
N GLY A 315 6.81 -14.35 -9.61
CA GLY A 315 5.69 -14.63 -10.49
C GLY A 315 5.89 -15.85 -11.40
N THR A 316 7.07 -16.47 -11.35
CA THR A 316 7.37 -17.67 -12.12
C THR A 316 6.65 -18.88 -11.54
N GLY A 317 5.96 -19.63 -12.39
CA GLY A 317 5.17 -20.79 -11.96
C GLY A 317 3.83 -20.42 -11.29
N LEU A 318 3.51 -19.15 -11.16
CA LEU A 318 2.18 -18.74 -10.69
C LEU A 318 1.14 -18.93 -11.79
N PRO A 319 -0.08 -19.36 -11.44
CA PRO A 319 -1.21 -19.31 -12.36
C PRO A 319 -1.47 -17.88 -12.82
N SER A 320 -2.11 -17.69 -13.94
CA SER A 320 -2.58 -16.37 -14.37
C SER A 320 -3.47 -15.74 -13.29
N LEU A 321 -3.65 -14.44 -13.30
CA LEU A 321 -4.54 -13.78 -12.33
C LEU A 321 -5.96 -14.32 -12.41
N ALA A 322 -6.46 -14.61 -13.61
CA ALA A 322 -7.80 -15.16 -13.82
C ALA A 322 -7.94 -16.57 -13.23
N GLU A 323 -6.96 -17.44 -13.45
CA GLU A 323 -6.92 -18.78 -12.85
C GLU A 323 -6.84 -18.70 -11.31
N HIS A 324 -5.93 -17.88 -10.79
CA HIS A 324 -5.78 -17.70 -9.35
C HIS A 324 -7.07 -17.15 -8.70
N VAL A 325 -7.75 -16.23 -9.34
CA VAL A 325 -9.07 -15.77 -8.86
C VAL A 325 -10.07 -16.91 -8.85
N SER A 326 -10.14 -17.68 -9.95
CA SER A 326 -11.11 -18.76 -10.09
C SER A 326 -10.89 -19.89 -9.09
N GLU A 327 -9.64 -20.26 -8.84
CA GLU A 327 -9.28 -21.42 -8.05
C GLU A 327 -9.12 -21.10 -6.54
N THR A 328 -8.63 -19.90 -6.21
CA THR A 328 -8.27 -19.55 -4.83
C THR A 328 -9.24 -18.58 -4.20
N TYR A 329 -9.57 -17.48 -4.87
CA TYR A 329 -10.38 -16.41 -4.26
C TYR A 329 -11.87 -16.65 -4.39
N ARG A 330 -12.33 -17.05 -5.57
CA ARG A 330 -13.76 -17.28 -5.84
C ARG A 330 -14.43 -18.26 -4.87
N PRO A 331 -13.85 -19.42 -4.52
CA PRO A 331 -14.49 -20.35 -3.59
C PRO A 331 -14.76 -19.75 -2.20
N VAL A 332 -13.99 -18.75 -1.80
CA VAL A 332 -14.11 -18.09 -0.49
C VAL A 332 -15.08 -16.91 -0.55
N ILE A 333 -15.08 -16.17 -1.67
CA ILE A 333 -15.89 -14.95 -1.77
C ILE A 333 -17.30 -15.18 -2.32
N ALA A 334 -17.56 -16.32 -2.99
CA ALA A 334 -18.81 -16.58 -3.72
C ALA A 334 -20.05 -16.39 -2.83
N ASP A 335 -19.98 -16.86 -1.59
CA ASP A 335 -21.09 -16.82 -0.63
C ASP A 335 -20.96 -15.67 0.38
N SER A 336 -20.06 -14.70 0.08
CA SER A 336 -19.83 -13.53 0.93
C SER A 336 -20.38 -12.25 0.31
N ARG A 337 -20.53 -11.21 1.12
CA ARG A 337 -20.84 -9.85 0.64
C ARG A 337 -19.61 -9.09 0.13
N VAL A 338 -18.42 -9.64 0.31
CA VAL A 338 -17.15 -9.00 -0.03
C VAL A 338 -16.97 -8.94 -1.55
N LYS A 339 -16.61 -7.78 -2.07
CA LYS A 339 -16.34 -7.59 -3.49
C LYS A 339 -14.85 -7.66 -3.76
N LEU A 340 -14.43 -8.56 -4.65
CA LEU A 340 -13.05 -8.71 -5.07
C LEU A 340 -12.74 -7.79 -6.26
N PHE A 341 -11.67 -7.01 -6.10
CA PHE A 341 -11.09 -6.19 -7.16
C PHE A 341 -9.66 -6.61 -7.44
N VAL A 342 -9.23 -6.49 -8.68
CA VAL A 342 -7.88 -6.85 -9.10
C VAL A 342 -7.12 -5.60 -9.53
N ALA A 343 -6.04 -5.28 -8.82
CA ALA A 343 -5.17 -4.16 -9.18
C ALA A 343 -4.37 -4.52 -10.45
N ARG A 344 -4.35 -3.56 -11.40
CA ARG A 344 -3.63 -3.70 -12.65
C ARG A 344 -2.41 -2.80 -12.63
N GLN A 345 -1.25 -3.41 -12.59
CA GLN A 345 0.00 -2.68 -12.71
C GLN A 345 0.20 -2.26 -14.17
N TRP A 346 0.80 -1.10 -14.37
CA TRP A 346 1.00 -0.50 -15.68
C TRP A 346 1.68 -1.43 -16.73
N CYS A 347 2.60 -2.26 -16.26
CA CYS A 347 3.37 -3.19 -17.10
C CYS A 347 2.62 -4.49 -17.44
N GLU A 348 1.53 -4.79 -16.75
CA GLU A 348 0.69 -5.96 -16.96
C GLU A 348 -0.53 -5.66 -17.81
N ARG A 349 -0.75 -4.39 -18.14
CA ARG A 349 -1.98 -3.97 -18.81
C ARG A 349 -2.00 -4.42 -20.26
N SER A 350 -3.06 -5.12 -20.61
CA SER A 350 -3.48 -5.34 -21.99
C SER A 350 -5.01 -5.45 -22.04
N PRO A 351 -5.63 -4.97 -23.13
CA PRO A 351 -7.09 -5.08 -23.28
C PRO A 351 -7.61 -6.51 -23.13
N GLU A 352 -6.90 -7.49 -23.65
CA GLU A 352 -7.28 -8.89 -23.61
C GLU A 352 -7.21 -9.46 -22.19
N ALA A 353 -6.14 -9.16 -21.45
CA ALA A 353 -5.99 -9.59 -20.05
C ALA A 353 -7.04 -8.93 -19.15
N GLU A 354 -7.32 -7.66 -19.36
CA GLU A 354 -8.33 -6.93 -18.60
C GLU A 354 -9.75 -7.45 -18.91
N ALA A 355 -10.08 -7.69 -20.16
CA ALA A 355 -11.35 -8.29 -20.56
C ALA A 355 -11.54 -9.68 -19.95
N ARG A 356 -10.50 -10.52 -19.97
CA ARG A 356 -10.50 -11.85 -19.34
C ARG A 356 -10.77 -11.75 -17.85
N LEU A 357 -10.08 -10.85 -17.13
CA LEU A 357 -10.29 -10.66 -15.71
C LEU A 357 -11.71 -10.17 -15.40
N CYS A 358 -12.22 -9.21 -16.16
CA CYS A 358 -13.59 -8.72 -15.99
C CYS A 358 -14.64 -9.81 -16.25
N ALA A 359 -14.36 -10.77 -17.14
CA ALA A 359 -15.23 -11.91 -17.40
C ALA A 359 -15.06 -13.05 -16.36
N THR A 360 -14.04 -13.00 -15.49
CA THR A 360 -13.79 -14.03 -14.49
C THR A 360 -14.82 -13.94 -13.37
N PRO A 361 -15.59 -14.99 -13.08
CA PRO A 361 -16.58 -15.00 -12.01
C PRO A 361 -15.92 -14.71 -10.67
N GLY A 362 -16.52 -13.80 -9.90
CA GLY A 362 -16.00 -13.34 -8.60
C GLY A 362 -15.21 -12.03 -8.67
N VAL A 363 -14.78 -11.58 -9.86
CA VAL A 363 -14.17 -10.25 -10.02
C VAL A 363 -15.26 -9.19 -10.13
N ALA A 364 -15.29 -8.25 -9.18
CA ALA A 364 -16.22 -7.11 -9.17
C ALA A 364 -15.76 -5.97 -10.08
N GLY A 365 -14.47 -5.91 -10.37
CA GLY A 365 -13.85 -4.92 -11.25
C GLY A 365 -12.34 -4.85 -11.08
N LEU A 366 -11.74 -3.90 -11.78
CA LEU A 366 -10.30 -3.65 -11.78
C LEU A 366 -9.97 -2.37 -11.02
N VAL A 367 -8.74 -2.29 -10.51
CA VAL A 367 -8.20 -1.07 -9.90
C VAL A 367 -7.04 -0.57 -10.74
N PHE A 368 -7.16 0.65 -11.24
CA PHE A 368 -6.15 1.30 -12.07
C PHE A 368 -5.47 2.44 -11.30
N GLY A 369 -4.16 2.62 -11.52
CA GLY A 369 -3.48 3.84 -11.09
C GLY A 369 -3.85 5.00 -12.01
N SER A 370 -4.22 6.14 -11.45
CA SER A 370 -4.75 7.29 -12.16
C SER A 370 -3.84 7.81 -13.27
N PHE A 371 -2.60 8.03 -12.96
CA PHE A 371 -1.63 8.64 -13.87
C PHE A 371 -1.37 7.84 -15.16
N ARG A 372 -1.32 6.51 -15.02
CA ARG A 372 -0.82 5.64 -16.09
C ARG A 372 -1.83 5.32 -17.16
N HIS A 373 -3.07 5.63 -16.90
CA HIS A 373 -4.10 5.51 -17.90
C HIS A 373 -4.08 6.71 -18.83
N ASP A 374 -3.87 7.89 -18.28
CA ASP A 374 -4.13 9.15 -18.96
C ASP A 374 -3.06 9.59 -19.95
N ASN A 375 -1.84 9.10 -19.78
CA ASN A 375 -0.74 9.49 -20.64
C ASN A 375 0.26 8.35 -20.86
N PRO A 376 -0.04 7.43 -21.81
CA PRO A 376 0.87 6.34 -22.18
C PRO A 376 2.26 6.84 -22.60
N ASP A 377 2.34 8.01 -23.23
CA ASP A 377 3.61 8.60 -23.66
C ASP A 377 4.37 9.24 -22.51
N ALA A 378 3.69 9.80 -21.52
CA ALA A 378 4.31 10.23 -20.27
C ALA A 378 4.81 9.02 -19.48
N VAL A 379 4.09 7.89 -19.50
CA VAL A 379 4.58 6.63 -18.94
C VAL A 379 5.86 6.18 -19.64
N ARG A 380 5.92 6.25 -20.95
CA ARG A 380 7.13 5.89 -21.73
C ARG A 380 8.26 6.87 -21.48
N ARG A 381 8.00 8.17 -21.46
CA ARG A 381 8.98 9.22 -21.19
C ARG A 381 9.45 9.21 -19.74
N ASN A 382 8.54 8.97 -18.83
CA ASN A 382 8.78 8.77 -17.41
C ASN A 382 8.83 7.29 -17.05
N ASP A 383 9.23 6.47 -17.98
CA ASP A 383 9.49 5.06 -17.71
C ASP A 383 10.76 4.93 -16.87
N TRP A 384 10.72 5.67 -15.77
CA TRP A 384 11.69 5.60 -14.72
C TRP A 384 11.78 4.21 -14.12
N ARG A 385 10.79 3.36 -14.37
CA ARG A 385 10.82 1.96 -13.99
C ARG A 385 11.61 1.11 -14.95
N ALA A 386 11.54 1.43 -16.24
CA ALA A 386 12.35 0.79 -17.26
C ALA A 386 13.54 1.66 -17.68
N GLY A 387 13.41 2.97 -17.64
CA GLY A 387 14.35 3.89 -18.28
C GLY A 387 15.33 4.59 -17.35
N ARG A 388 15.12 4.57 -16.03
CA ARG A 388 16.10 5.21 -15.13
C ARG A 388 17.15 4.29 -14.58
N LEU A 389 16.92 3.02 -14.63
CA LEU A 389 17.99 2.08 -14.37
C LEU A 389 19.12 2.13 -15.40
N PRO A 390 18.89 2.43 -16.69
CA PRO A 390 19.99 2.68 -17.61
C PRO A 390 20.83 3.93 -17.33
N ARG A 391 20.41 4.85 -16.50
CA ARG A 391 21.33 5.93 -16.08
C ARG A 391 22.50 5.43 -15.26
N ASP A 392 22.35 4.31 -14.59
CA ASP A 392 23.49 3.62 -13.96
C ASP A 392 24.47 3.06 -14.98
N ASP A 393 24.02 2.69 -16.18
CA ASP A 393 24.92 2.26 -17.25
C ASP A 393 25.71 3.43 -17.87
N GLN A 394 25.22 4.65 -17.81
CA GLN A 394 25.98 5.82 -18.25
C GLN A 394 27.04 6.26 -17.24
N GLN A 395 26.91 5.85 -15.97
CA GLN A 395 27.93 6.10 -14.95
C GLN A 395 28.99 4.99 -14.86
N ARG A 396 28.79 3.90 -15.59
CA ARG A 396 29.76 2.77 -15.68
C ARG A 396 30.60 2.78 -16.96
N ARG A 397 30.57 3.86 -17.72
CA ARG A 397 31.50 4.07 -18.84
C ARG A 397 32.56 5.09 -18.52
#